data_a7aff53138df81eec8797470c6d0320f
#
_entry.id   a7aff53138df81eec8797470c6d0320f
#
_cell.length_a   1.000
_cell.length_b   1.000
_cell.length_c   1.000
_cell.angle_alpha   90.00
_cell.angle_beta   90.00
_cell.angle_gamma   90.00
#
_symmetry.space_group_name_H-M   'P 1'
#
loop_
_entity.id
_entity.type
_entity.pdbx_description
1 polymer ?
#
loop_
_entity_poly.entity_id
_entity_poly.type
_entity_poly.pdbx_seq_one_letter_code
_entity_poly.pdbx_strand_id
1 'polypeptide(L)'
;MTRSVVSKPPYVLYDGGFDKLNHPYDSIMPLINLTPEISYLPSVESPISSDVVFIKPQGSDTTWIFDTGTCGEAAELINAVDGKKNIVISHFHPDHILNLLKVKYDKLYVTKYTKKYTRVGEIVDGELLFPDGIKISQIPSSHSKGALILEYKDYAFLGDATYCHFRLTAREYNVQLLEQMIKKMEEITAPNFCLSHDKGFVQAKESVLRIYRKILARRKNGSPTINVNDFFNEDGGVKESEDSLGNNVKVKI
;
A
#
# COMPACT_ATOMS: atom_id res chain seq x y z
N MET A 1 8.63 25.07 -36.99
CA MET A 1 8.83 24.78 -35.55
C MET A 1 7.46 24.48 -34.96
N THR A 2 7.08 23.23 -34.95
CA THR A 2 5.78 22.74 -34.46
C THR A 2 5.95 22.31 -33.01
N ARG A 3 5.30 23.01 -32.08
CA ARG A 3 5.20 22.62 -30.66
C ARG A 3 4.25 21.44 -30.56
N SER A 4 4.75 20.30 -30.07
CA SER A 4 3.96 19.15 -29.69
C SER A 4 3.11 19.50 -28.47
N VAL A 5 1.81 19.40 -28.62
CA VAL A 5 0.85 19.50 -27.51
C VAL A 5 0.90 18.16 -26.77
N VAL A 6 1.45 18.16 -25.56
CA VAL A 6 1.35 17.03 -24.64
C VAL A 6 -0.09 17.02 -24.11
N SER A 7 -0.88 16.03 -24.52
CA SER A 7 -2.23 15.82 -24.02
C SER A 7 -2.17 15.43 -22.54
N LYS A 8 -2.84 16.18 -21.68
CA LYS A 8 -3.05 15.83 -20.28
C LYS A 8 -3.86 14.53 -20.20
N PRO A 9 -3.56 13.61 -19.26
CA PRO A 9 -4.38 12.43 -19.05
C PRO A 9 -5.80 12.84 -18.61
N PRO A 10 -6.83 12.05 -18.96
CA PRO A 10 -8.20 12.37 -18.61
C PRO A 10 -8.41 12.20 -17.09
N TYR A 11 -8.73 13.29 -16.43
CA TYR A 11 -9.24 13.27 -15.05
C TYR A 11 -10.60 12.59 -15.06
N VAL A 12 -10.81 11.59 -14.20
CA VAL A 12 -12.16 11.13 -13.88
C VAL A 12 -12.77 12.19 -12.96
N LEU A 13 -13.43 13.17 -13.56
CA LEU A 13 -14.39 14.00 -12.84
C LEU A 13 -15.59 13.09 -12.55
N TYR A 14 -15.84 12.78 -11.29
CA TYR A 14 -17.19 12.47 -10.88
C TYR A 14 -18.02 13.73 -11.18
N ASP A 15 -18.99 13.59 -12.06
CA ASP A 15 -19.86 14.68 -12.51
C ASP A 15 -20.90 15.00 -11.43
N GLY A 16 -20.44 15.51 -10.32
CA GLY A 16 -21.19 16.09 -9.23
C GLY A 16 -20.47 17.39 -8.85
N GLY A 17 -21.01 18.50 -9.32
CA GLY A 17 -20.39 19.82 -9.30
C GLY A 17 -19.75 20.20 -7.98
N PHE A 18 -18.44 20.30 -7.98
CA PHE A 18 -17.70 21.00 -6.95
C PHE A 18 -17.62 22.47 -7.32
N ASP A 19 -18.43 23.30 -6.65
CA ASP A 19 -18.21 24.74 -6.62
C ASP A 19 -16.80 25.00 -6.05
N LYS A 20 -15.98 25.69 -6.84
CA LYS A 20 -14.65 26.17 -6.44
C LYS A 20 -14.78 27.10 -5.23
N LEU A 21 -14.63 26.53 -4.03
CA LEU A 21 -14.26 27.32 -2.86
C LEU A 21 -12.77 27.65 -2.99
N ASN A 22 -12.46 28.94 -3.09
CA ASN A 22 -11.10 29.48 -3.09
C ASN A 22 -10.36 29.06 -1.82
N HIS A 23 -9.61 27.96 -1.87
CA HIS A 23 -8.63 27.58 -0.87
C HIS A 23 -7.22 27.93 -1.36
N PRO A 24 -6.34 28.51 -0.51
CA PRO A 24 -4.99 28.94 -0.89
C PRO A 24 -3.99 27.81 -1.11
N TYR A 25 -4.44 26.55 -1.24
CA TYR A 25 -3.63 25.38 -1.57
C TYR A 25 -4.11 24.78 -2.90
N ASP A 26 -3.69 25.41 -3.99
CA ASP A 26 -3.97 24.98 -5.38
C ASP A 26 -3.05 23.82 -5.84
N SER A 27 -2.89 22.77 -5.04
CA SER A 27 -2.28 21.53 -5.51
C SER A 27 -2.96 20.30 -4.89
N ILE A 28 -4.21 20.04 -5.31
CA ILE A 28 -4.83 18.74 -5.06
C ILE A 28 -3.93 17.70 -5.74
N MET A 29 -3.38 16.74 -4.96
CA MET A 29 -2.63 15.65 -5.55
C MET A 29 -3.57 14.80 -6.41
N PRO A 30 -3.26 14.60 -7.70
CA PRO A 30 -4.17 13.87 -8.57
C PRO A 30 -4.23 12.39 -8.17
N LEU A 31 -5.45 11.83 -8.12
CA LEU A 31 -5.61 10.38 -8.12
C LEU A 31 -4.93 9.79 -9.35
N ILE A 32 -4.13 8.76 -9.14
CA ILE A 32 -3.49 8.01 -10.21
C ILE A 32 -4.34 6.79 -10.51
N ASN A 33 -4.77 6.66 -11.77
CA ASN A 33 -5.53 5.49 -12.22
C ASN A 33 -4.56 4.38 -12.66
N LEU A 34 -4.66 3.20 -12.04
CA LEU A 34 -3.97 1.98 -12.50
C LEU A 34 -4.80 1.25 -13.57
N THR A 35 -6.11 1.22 -13.35
CA THR A 35 -7.10 0.64 -14.29
C THR A 35 -8.38 1.46 -14.22
N PRO A 36 -9.39 1.23 -15.07
CA PRO A 36 -10.70 1.88 -14.91
C PRO A 36 -11.39 1.63 -13.57
N GLU A 37 -11.00 0.56 -12.86
CA GLU A 37 -11.60 0.15 -11.60
C GLU A 37 -10.71 0.43 -10.38
N ILE A 38 -9.44 0.76 -10.59
CA ILE A 38 -8.44 0.94 -9.52
C ILE A 38 -7.78 2.29 -9.68
N SER A 39 -7.85 3.10 -8.64
CA SER A 39 -7.08 4.34 -8.51
C SER A 39 -6.45 4.44 -7.13
N TYR A 40 -5.45 5.29 -6.97
CA TYR A 40 -4.87 5.55 -5.67
C TYR A 40 -4.44 7.01 -5.51
N LEU A 41 -4.47 7.48 -4.27
CA LEU A 41 -3.84 8.73 -3.85
C LEU A 41 -2.43 8.38 -3.36
N PRO A 42 -1.37 8.94 -3.96
CA PRO A 42 0.00 8.67 -3.54
C PRO A 42 0.29 9.05 -2.09
N SER A 43 1.22 8.34 -1.47
CA SER A 43 1.74 8.66 -0.14
C SER A 43 2.39 10.03 -0.07
N VAL A 44 2.39 10.62 1.13
CA VAL A 44 3.00 11.93 1.42
C VAL A 44 4.08 11.77 2.49
N GLU A 45 5.21 12.46 2.33
CA GLU A 45 6.31 12.40 3.28
C GLU A 45 6.12 13.30 4.51
N SER A 46 5.39 14.43 4.38
CA SER A 46 5.22 15.38 5.50
C SER A 46 3.86 16.11 5.44
N PRO A 47 2.94 15.87 6.42
CA PRO A 47 3.03 14.77 7.38
C PRO A 47 2.96 13.41 6.67
N ILE A 48 3.61 12.41 7.23
CA ILE A 48 3.62 11.07 6.61
C ILE A 48 2.20 10.54 6.48
N SER A 49 1.86 10.06 5.28
CA SER A 49 0.56 9.46 4.95
C SER A 49 0.77 8.32 3.98
N SER A 50 0.14 7.19 4.21
CA SER A 50 0.18 6.05 3.30
C SER A 50 -0.49 6.37 1.97
N ASP A 51 -0.21 5.55 0.96
CA ASP A 51 -1.04 5.48 -0.24
C ASP A 51 -2.45 5.03 0.15
N VAL A 52 -3.46 5.62 -0.47
CA VAL A 52 -4.87 5.26 -0.26
C VAL A 52 -5.43 4.73 -1.57
N VAL A 53 -5.83 3.47 -1.58
CA VAL A 53 -6.31 2.82 -2.81
C VAL A 53 -7.82 2.76 -2.83
N PHE A 54 -8.39 3.06 -3.98
CA PHE A 54 -9.82 2.97 -4.27
C PHE A 54 -10.05 1.90 -5.34
N ILE A 55 -10.90 0.91 -5.07
CA ILE A 55 -11.26 -0.16 -5.99
C ILE A 55 -12.77 -0.15 -6.14
N LYS A 56 -13.25 0.10 -7.35
CA LYS A 56 -14.65 0.04 -7.72
C LYS A 56 -14.87 -1.09 -8.71
N PRO A 57 -15.16 -2.32 -8.25
CA PRO A 57 -15.41 -3.44 -9.15
C PRO A 57 -16.58 -3.16 -10.08
N GLN A 58 -16.46 -3.57 -11.34
CA GLN A 58 -17.50 -3.35 -12.35
C GLN A 58 -18.83 -3.97 -11.92
N GLY A 59 -19.90 -3.18 -11.94
CA GLY A 59 -21.24 -3.60 -11.52
C GLY A 59 -21.46 -3.69 -10.01
N SER A 60 -20.44 -3.43 -9.17
CA SER A 60 -20.61 -3.36 -7.72
C SER A 60 -21.14 -1.98 -7.29
N ASP A 61 -22.02 -1.94 -6.29
CA ASP A 61 -22.44 -0.72 -5.60
C ASP A 61 -21.43 -0.30 -4.49
N THR A 62 -20.45 -1.15 -4.24
CA THR A 62 -19.46 -0.99 -3.17
C THR A 62 -18.10 -0.56 -3.73
N THR A 63 -17.52 0.47 -3.13
CA THR A 63 -16.11 0.83 -3.33
C THR A 63 -15.29 0.28 -2.16
N TRP A 64 -14.23 -0.43 -2.47
CA TRP A 64 -13.26 -0.90 -1.50
C TRP A 64 -12.12 0.10 -1.39
N ILE A 65 -11.72 0.39 -0.15
CA ILE A 65 -10.68 1.35 0.16
C ILE A 65 -9.62 0.63 0.99
N PHE A 66 -8.37 0.66 0.53
CA PHE A 66 -7.25 0.09 1.25
C PHE A 66 -6.42 1.21 1.87
N ASP A 67 -6.38 1.20 3.20
CA ASP A 67 -5.86 2.25 4.09
C ASP A 67 -6.60 3.60 3.98
N THR A 68 -6.36 4.52 4.92
CA THR A 68 -7.06 5.80 4.95
C THR A 68 -6.13 7.02 5.00
N GLY A 69 -4.84 6.78 5.17
CA GLY A 69 -3.88 7.88 5.27
C GLY A 69 -4.06 8.77 6.50
N THR A 70 -3.33 9.88 6.50
CA THR A 70 -3.42 10.94 7.51
C THR A 70 -3.77 12.29 6.92
N CYS A 71 -3.44 12.54 5.64
CA CYS A 71 -3.67 13.83 4.99
C CYS A 71 -5.17 14.14 4.85
N GLY A 72 -5.52 15.42 4.88
CA GLY A 72 -6.91 15.87 4.78
C GLY A 72 -7.55 15.48 3.46
N GLU A 73 -6.81 15.55 2.39
CA GLU A 73 -7.23 15.20 1.04
C GLU A 73 -7.68 13.73 0.92
N ALA A 74 -6.99 12.79 1.57
CA ALA A 74 -7.43 11.39 1.62
C ALA A 74 -8.81 11.26 2.28
N ALA A 75 -9.05 11.98 3.40
CA ALA A 75 -10.34 11.95 4.07
C ALA A 75 -11.46 12.58 3.21
N GLU A 76 -11.18 13.65 2.50
CA GLU A 76 -12.11 14.30 1.59
C GLU A 76 -12.48 13.39 0.43
N LEU A 77 -11.49 12.76 -0.22
CA LEU A 77 -11.70 11.82 -1.31
C LEU A 77 -12.51 10.60 -0.86
N ILE A 78 -12.19 10.01 0.29
CA ILE A 78 -12.96 8.88 0.85
C ILE A 78 -14.41 9.29 1.11
N ASN A 79 -14.65 10.48 1.66
CA ASN A 79 -16.01 10.95 1.94
C ASN A 79 -16.79 11.31 0.67
N ALA A 80 -16.10 11.73 -0.40
CA ALA A 80 -16.70 12.04 -1.69
C ALA A 80 -17.12 10.81 -2.50
N VAL A 81 -16.65 9.61 -2.13
CA VAL A 81 -17.08 8.37 -2.79
C VAL A 81 -18.56 8.11 -2.53
N ASP A 82 -19.33 7.97 -3.60
CA ASP A 82 -20.73 7.60 -3.55
C ASP A 82 -20.96 6.09 -3.33
N GLY A 83 -22.12 5.76 -2.77
CA GLY A 83 -22.52 4.37 -2.51
C GLY A 83 -21.86 3.78 -1.27
N LYS A 84 -21.81 2.45 -1.22
CA LYS A 84 -21.23 1.73 -0.09
C LYS A 84 -19.70 1.79 -0.12
N LYS A 85 -19.11 1.89 1.07
CA LYS A 85 -17.66 1.93 1.28
C LYS A 85 -17.22 0.86 2.27
N ASN A 86 -16.38 -0.05 1.82
CA ASN A 86 -15.73 -1.02 2.66
C ASN A 86 -14.25 -0.67 2.79
N ILE A 87 -13.77 -0.46 4.01
CA ILE A 87 -12.39 -0.13 4.28
C ILE A 87 -11.64 -1.36 4.77
N VAL A 88 -10.45 -1.57 4.26
CA VAL A 88 -9.48 -2.57 4.71
C VAL A 88 -8.25 -1.84 5.21
N ILE A 89 -7.88 -2.04 6.46
CA ILE A 89 -6.64 -1.46 7.01
C ILE A 89 -5.54 -2.48 6.99
N SER A 90 -4.45 -2.13 6.29
CA SER A 90 -3.28 -2.97 6.17
C SER A 90 -2.68 -3.28 7.54
N HIS A 91 -2.46 -2.27 8.38
CA HIS A 91 -1.94 -2.43 9.74
C HIS A 91 -2.21 -1.18 10.60
N PHE A 92 -1.77 -1.18 11.85
CA PHE A 92 -2.19 -0.20 12.87
C PHE A 92 -1.38 1.10 12.94
N HIS A 93 -0.41 1.33 12.07
CA HIS A 93 0.38 2.57 12.15
C HIS A 93 -0.47 3.80 11.82
N PRO A 94 -0.17 4.96 12.46
CA PRO A 94 -1.02 6.16 12.35
C PRO A 94 -1.24 6.63 10.91
N ASP A 95 -0.22 6.58 10.09
CA ASP A 95 -0.23 7.00 8.69
C ASP A 95 -1.14 6.16 7.77
N HIS A 96 -1.61 5.01 8.27
CA HIS A 96 -2.60 4.16 7.59
C HIS A 96 -4.01 4.31 8.15
N ILE A 97 -4.17 4.65 9.45
CA ILE A 97 -5.48 4.56 10.14
C ILE A 97 -6.08 5.89 10.58
N LEU A 98 -5.31 6.99 10.62
CA LEU A 98 -5.72 8.19 11.36
C LEU A 98 -7.01 8.82 10.82
N ASN A 99 -7.24 8.77 9.52
CA ASN A 99 -8.45 9.30 8.93
C ASN A 99 -9.70 8.45 9.14
N LEU A 100 -9.60 7.24 9.71
CA LEU A 100 -10.79 6.47 10.14
C LEU A 100 -11.73 7.27 11.05
N LEU A 101 -11.20 8.21 11.82
CA LEU A 101 -11.98 9.09 12.70
C LEU A 101 -12.75 10.18 11.94
N LYS A 102 -12.42 10.41 10.67
CA LYS A 102 -12.97 11.52 9.85
C LYS A 102 -13.81 11.04 8.67
N VAL A 103 -13.78 9.73 8.37
CA VAL A 103 -14.43 9.18 7.18
C VAL A 103 -15.66 8.35 7.53
N LYS A 104 -16.62 8.32 6.60
CA LYS A 104 -17.82 7.48 6.69
C LYS A 104 -17.60 6.22 5.88
N TYR A 105 -17.96 5.06 6.43
CA TYR A 105 -17.85 3.76 5.78
C TYR A 105 -18.95 2.81 6.27
N ASP A 106 -19.23 1.76 5.51
CA ASP A 106 -20.22 0.74 5.84
C ASP A 106 -19.58 -0.41 6.63
N LYS A 107 -18.40 -0.87 6.17
CA LYS A 107 -17.67 -1.95 6.83
C LYS A 107 -16.19 -1.59 6.95
N LEU A 108 -15.58 -2.10 8.01
CA LEU A 108 -14.15 -1.97 8.28
C LEU A 108 -13.56 -3.34 8.57
N TYR A 109 -12.55 -3.74 7.82
CA TYR A 109 -11.84 -5.00 7.98
C TYR A 109 -10.45 -4.75 8.56
N VAL A 110 -10.14 -5.43 9.65
CA VAL A 110 -8.89 -5.25 10.41
C VAL A 110 -8.40 -6.58 10.96
N THR A 111 -7.12 -6.65 11.35
CA THR A 111 -6.66 -7.76 12.19
C THR A 111 -7.02 -7.52 13.66
N LYS A 112 -6.93 -8.58 14.48
CA LYS A 112 -7.07 -8.46 15.94
C LYS A 112 -6.08 -7.46 16.56
N TYR A 113 -4.92 -7.27 15.94
CA TYR A 113 -3.91 -6.31 16.42
C TYR A 113 -4.31 -4.89 16.07
N THR A 114 -4.71 -4.63 14.83
CA THR A 114 -5.19 -3.33 14.37
C THR A 114 -6.45 -2.90 15.14
N LYS A 115 -7.36 -3.84 15.44
CA LYS A 115 -8.58 -3.56 16.22
C LYS A 115 -8.30 -2.99 17.63
N LYS A 116 -7.13 -3.24 18.21
CA LYS A 116 -6.76 -2.63 19.50
C LYS A 116 -6.63 -1.11 19.40
N TYR A 117 -6.29 -0.61 18.23
CA TYR A 117 -6.12 0.83 17.96
C TYR A 117 -7.39 1.46 17.39
N THR A 118 -8.03 0.81 16.43
CA THR A 118 -9.26 1.31 15.80
C THR A 118 -10.50 1.19 16.71
N ARG A 119 -10.47 0.28 17.68
CA ARG A 119 -11.59 -0.08 18.60
C ARG A 119 -12.81 -0.72 17.92
N VAL A 120 -12.92 -0.59 16.61
CA VAL A 120 -14.02 -1.10 15.75
C VAL A 120 -13.44 -1.90 14.59
N GLY A 121 -14.30 -2.57 13.84
CA GLY A 121 -13.97 -3.34 12.65
C GLY A 121 -14.24 -4.85 12.82
N GLU A 122 -14.48 -5.50 11.68
CA GLU A 122 -14.60 -6.96 11.57
C GLU A 122 -13.19 -7.56 11.55
N ILE A 123 -12.95 -8.59 12.38
CA ILE A 123 -11.64 -9.23 12.44
C ILE A 123 -11.49 -10.20 11.28
N VAL A 124 -10.47 -10.00 10.47
CA VAL A 124 -10.02 -10.96 9.46
C VAL A 124 -9.10 -11.96 10.14
N ASP A 125 -9.54 -13.21 10.26
CA ASP A 125 -8.75 -14.33 10.75
C ASP A 125 -8.63 -15.36 9.63
N GLY A 126 -7.49 -15.34 8.92
CA GLY A 126 -7.26 -16.11 7.70
C GLY A 126 -7.53 -15.32 6.42
N GLU A 127 -8.44 -15.83 5.59
CA GLU A 127 -8.74 -15.30 4.26
C GLU A 127 -10.24 -15.07 4.09
N LEU A 128 -10.61 -13.96 3.45
CA LEU A 128 -11.98 -13.63 3.04
C LEU A 128 -12.00 -13.40 1.53
N LEU A 129 -12.98 -14.02 0.85
CA LEU A 129 -13.23 -13.82 -0.57
C LEU A 129 -14.65 -13.26 -0.75
N PHE A 130 -14.77 -12.18 -1.50
CA PHE A 130 -16.03 -11.49 -1.74
C PHE A 130 -16.54 -11.72 -3.18
N PRO A 131 -17.87 -11.67 -3.40
CA PRO A 131 -18.47 -11.96 -4.70
C PRO A 131 -18.02 -11.03 -5.84
N ASP A 132 -17.58 -9.81 -5.50
CA ASP A 132 -17.05 -8.81 -6.44
C ASP A 132 -15.55 -9.00 -6.74
N GLY A 133 -14.97 -10.12 -6.32
CA GLY A 133 -13.60 -10.54 -6.64
C GLY A 133 -12.54 -9.98 -5.72
N ILE A 134 -12.93 -9.24 -4.68
CA ILE A 134 -12.00 -8.78 -3.65
C ILE A 134 -11.60 -9.95 -2.74
N LYS A 135 -10.32 -10.09 -2.48
CA LYS A 135 -9.77 -11.06 -1.54
C LYS A 135 -8.93 -10.34 -0.50
N ILE A 136 -9.18 -10.62 0.78
CA ILE A 136 -8.43 -10.07 1.91
C ILE A 136 -7.77 -11.23 2.65
N SER A 137 -6.49 -11.13 2.95
CA SER A 137 -5.81 -12.16 3.73
C SER A 137 -4.73 -11.57 4.63
N GLN A 138 -4.31 -12.35 5.64
CA GLN A 138 -3.19 -11.97 6.49
C GLN A 138 -1.86 -12.28 5.79
N ILE A 139 -0.86 -11.44 6.06
CA ILE A 139 0.53 -11.66 5.67
C ILE A 139 1.45 -11.51 6.89
N PRO A 140 2.37 -12.46 7.13
CA PRO A 140 3.42 -12.28 8.13
C PRO A 140 4.32 -11.10 7.76
N SER A 141 4.68 -10.28 8.74
CA SER A 141 5.51 -9.09 8.50
C SER A 141 6.44 -8.83 9.67
N SER A 142 7.67 -8.41 9.35
CA SER A 142 8.61 -7.90 10.34
C SER A 142 8.29 -6.47 10.78
N HIS A 143 7.60 -5.70 9.92
CA HIS A 143 7.26 -4.31 10.16
C HIS A 143 6.21 -4.14 11.28
N SER A 144 5.13 -4.89 11.18
CA SER A 144 4.04 -4.83 12.16
C SER A 144 3.37 -6.17 12.38
N LYS A 145 2.80 -6.37 13.59
CA LYS A 145 1.98 -7.55 13.87
C LYS A 145 0.62 -7.42 13.21
N GLY A 146 0.23 -8.47 12.47
CA GLY A 146 -1.10 -8.57 11.91
C GLY A 146 -1.32 -7.63 10.74
N ALA A 147 -0.51 -7.75 9.70
CA ALA A 147 -0.73 -7.08 8.44
C ALA A 147 -1.80 -7.80 7.59
N LEU A 148 -2.63 -7.00 6.90
CA LEU A 148 -3.56 -7.45 5.86
C LEU A 148 -3.06 -7.03 4.50
N ILE A 149 -3.36 -7.86 3.52
CA ILE A 149 -3.24 -7.56 2.10
C ILE A 149 -4.62 -7.64 1.44
N LEU A 150 -4.79 -6.87 0.38
CA LEU A 150 -5.98 -6.92 -0.47
C LEU A 150 -5.56 -7.29 -1.88
N GLU A 151 -6.21 -8.30 -2.46
CA GLU A 151 -6.02 -8.73 -3.85
C GLU A 151 -7.26 -8.40 -4.67
N TYR A 152 -7.04 -7.85 -5.86
CA TYR A 152 -8.08 -7.65 -6.86
C TYR A 152 -7.51 -7.74 -8.26
N LYS A 153 -8.01 -8.71 -9.06
CA LYS A 153 -7.52 -9.00 -10.41
C LYS A 153 -5.99 -9.18 -10.43
N ASP A 154 -5.29 -8.38 -11.22
CA ASP A 154 -3.84 -8.47 -11.42
C ASP A 154 -3.02 -7.71 -10.35
N TYR A 155 -3.65 -7.21 -9.28
CA TYR A 155 -3.00 -6.39 -8.27
C TYR A 155 -3.17 -6.93 -6.86
N ALA A 156 -2.09 -6.92 -6.10
CA ALA A 156 -2.09 -7.17 -4.66
C ALA A 156 -1.50 -5.96 -3.92
N PHE A 157 -2.28 -5.39 -3.02
CA PHE A 157 -1.92 -4.23 -2.20
C PHE A 157 -1.39 -4.74 -0.85
N LEU A 158 -0.10 -4.50 -0.60
CA LEU A 158 0.60 -5.08 0.53
C LEU A 158 0.76 -4.09 1.70
N GLY A 159 0.45 -2.81 1.52
CA GLY A 159 0.79 -1.77 2.50
C GLY A 159 2.28 -1.82 2.80
N ASP A 160 2.64 -1.79 4.10
CA ASP A 160 4.03 -1.84 4.57
C ASP A 160 4.48 -3.25 4.96
N ALA A 161 3.75 -4.29 4.54
CA ALA A 161 4.02 -5.66 5.01
C ALA A 161 5.45 -6.12 4.71
N THR A 162 6.06 -5.58 3.65
CA THR A 162 7.40 -5.96 3.20
C THR A 162 8.53 -5.23 3.93
N TYR A 163 8.23 -4.19 4.71
CA TYR A 163 9.26 -3.41 5.40
C TYR A 163 9.87 -4.15 6.60
N CYS A 164 11.08 -3.76 6.95
CA CYS A 164 11.77 -4.25 8.13
C CYS A 164 11.25 -3.59 9.42
N HIS A 165 11.59 -4.16 10.55
CA HIS A 165 11.36 -3.52 11.84
C HIS A 165 12.47 -2.50 12.13
N PHE A 166 12.05 -1.30 12.59
CA PHE A 166 12.96 -0.30 13.10
C PHE A 166 13.11 -0.44 14.62
N ARG A 167 14.30 -0.73 15.08
CA ARG A 167 14.61 -0.80 16.51
C ARG A 167 15.81 0.10 16.81
N LEU A 168 15.55 1.26 17.42
CA LEU A 168 16.60 2.25 17.74
C LEU A 168 17.39 2.65 16.48
N THR A 169 18.57 2.05 16.28
CA THR A 169 19.47 2.29 15.15
C THR A 169 19.51 1.12 14.16
N ALA A 170 18.81 0.02 14.45
CA ALA A 170 18.85 -1.18 13.65
C ALA A 170 17.59 -1.33 12.79
N ARG A 171 17.80 -1.63 11.51
CA ARG A 171 16.78 -2.06 10.56
C ARG A 171 16.90 -3.56 10.39
N GLU A 172 15.92 -4.32 10.90
CA GLU A 172 16.04 -5.77 10.99
C GLU A 172 14.81 -6.48 10.49
N TYR A 173 15.03 -7.57 9.75
CA TYR A 173 14.01 -8.58 9.49
C TYR A 173 14.12 -9.72 10.51
N ASN A 174 13.00 -10.13 11.09
CA ASN A 174 12.91 -11.42 11.75
C ASN A 174 12.94 -12.51 10.67
N VAL A 175 13.87 -13.46 10.77
CA VAL A 175 14.09 -14.50 9.75
C VAL A 175 12.83 -15.32 9.51
N GLN A 176 12.20 -15.81 10.60
CA GLN A 176 11.00 -16.65 10.49
C GLN A 176 9.84 -15.90 9.83
N LEU A 177 9.63 -14.63 10.20
CA LEU A 177 8.59 -13.81 9.58
C LEU A 177 8.89 -13.50 8.12
N LEU A 178 10.16 -13.27 7.78
CA LEU A 178 10.59 -13.05 6.40
C LEU A 178 10.37 -14.28 5.52
N GLU A 179 10.74 -15.46 6.00
CA GLU A 179 10.49 -16.73 5.32
C GLU A 179 9.00 -16.96 5.07
N GLN A 180 8.17 -16.73 6.09
CA GLN A 180 6.71 -16.88 6.00
C GLN A 180 6.09 -15.80 5.07
N MET A 181 6.59 -14.57 5.10
CA MET A 181 6.17 -13.49 4.20
C MET A 181 6.44 -13.85 2.74
N ILE A 182 7.67 -14.31 2.45
CA ILE A 182 8.05 -14.75 1.09
C ILE A 182 7.13 -15.86 0.62
N LYS A 183 6.91 -16.88 1.45
CA LYS A 183 5.99 -17.98 1.13
C LYS A 183 4.57 -17.47 0.84
N LYS A 184 4.04 -16.56 1.67
CA LYS A 184 2.71 -15.97 1.43
C LYS A 184 2.67 -15.17 0.13
N MET A 185 3.71 -14.39 -0.19
CA MET A 185 3.81 -13.67 -1.46
C MET A 185 3.88 -14.60 -2.68
N GLU A 186 4.52 -15.77 -2.56
CA GLU A 186 4.56 -16.79 -3.61
C GLU A 186 3.15 -17.36 -3.92
N GLU A 187 2.29 -17.49 -2.91
CA GLU A 187 0.91 -17.97 -3.02
C GLU A 187 -0.04 -16.95 -3.70
N ILE A 188 0.28 -15.66 -3.68
CA ILE A 188 -0.51 -14.61 -4.33
C ILE A 188 -0.46 -14.82 -5.86
N THR A 189 -1.63 -14.83 -6.50
CA THR A 189 -1.71 -15.04 -7.96
C THR A 189 -1.51 -13.76 -8.77
N ALA A 190 -1.79 -12.60 -8.19
CA ALA A 190 -1.61 -11.30 -8.83
C ALA A 190 -0.14 -11.06 -9.25
N PRO A 191 0.13 -10.70 -10.50
CA PRO A 191 1.49 -10.47 -11.00
C PRO A 191 2.08 -9.12 -10.54
N ASN A 192 1.25 -8.19 -10.06
CA ASN A 192 1.66 -6.86 -9.65
C ASN A 192 1.44 -6.67 -8.15
N PHE A 193 2.50 -6.27 -7.45
CA PHE A 193 2.45 -5.87 -6.04
C PHE A 193 2.47 -4.36 -5.91
N CYS A 194 1.61 -3.83 -5.05
CA CYS A 194 1.53 -2.41 -4.72
C CYS A 194 2.07 -2.23 -3.28
N LEU A 195 3.18 -1.50 -3.17
CA LEU A 195 3.89 -1.28 -1.92
C LEU A 195 3.71 0.18 -1.49
N SER A 196 3.21 0.40 -0.27
CA SER A 196 3.00 1.75 0.24
C SER A 196 4.34 2.46 0.49
N HIS A 197 4.35 3.78 0.37
CA HIS A 197 5.53 4.65 0.50
C HIS A 197 6.66 4.40 -0.51
N ASP A 198 6.48 3.50 -1.45
CA ASP A 198 7.50 3.24 -2.46
C ASP A 198 7.29 4.16 -3.68
N LYS A 199 8.38 4.76 -4.20
CA LYS A 199 8.31 5.61 -5.39
C LYS A 199 7.79 4.87 -6.62
N GLY A 200 8.03 3.55 -6.68
CA GLY A 200 7.44 2.65 -7.66
C GLY A 200 6.29 1.86 -7.05
N PHE A 201 5.18 2.52 -6.72
CA PHE A 201 4.02 1.91 -6.04
C PHE A 201 3.63 0.55 -6.62
N VAL A 202 3.64 0.39 -7.94
CA VAL A 202 3.38 -0.88 -8.63
C VAL A 202 4.69 -1.52 -9.05
N GLN A 203 4.94 -2.74 -8.60
CA GLN A 203 6.12 -3.51 -8.92
C GLN A 203 5.76 -4.93 -9.37
N ALA A 204 6.53 -5.50 -10.28
CA ALA A 204 6.35 -6.90 -10.67
C ALA A 204 6.62 -7.82 -9.46
N LYS A 205 5.70 -8.74 -9.15
CA LYS A 205 5.80 -9.73 -8.08
C LYS A 205 7.17 -10.41 -8.03
N GLU A 206 7.68 -10.88 -9.18
CA GLU A 206 8.95 -11.60 -9.24
C GLU A 206 10.15 -10.71 -8.91
N SER A 207 10.08 -9.42 -9.20
CA SER A 207 11.13 -8.46 -8.81
C SER A 207 11.15 -8.27 -7.30
N VAL A 208 9.99 -8.11 -6.68
CA VAL A 208 9.84 -8.01 -5.22
C VAL A 208 10.33 -9.29 -4.54
N LEU A 209 9.86 -10.47 -4.98
CA LEU A 209 10.30 -11.76 -4.44
C LEU A 209 11.83 -11.94 -4.54
N ARG A 210 12.43 -11.54 -5.65
CA ARG A 210 13.89 -11.62 -5.85
C ARG A 210 14.64 -10.80 -4.80
N ILE A 211 14.16 -9.60 -4.47
CA ILE A 211 14.76 -8.73 -3.44
C ILE A 211 14.72 -9.44 -2.08
N TYR A 212 13.55 -9.92 -1.65
CA TYR A 212 13.40 -10.52 -0.31
C TYR A 212 14.10 -11.86 -0.19
N ARG A 213 14.16 -12.67 -1.25
CA ARG A 213 14.99 -13.89 -1.29
C ARG A 213 16.49 -13.57 -1.16
N LYS A 214 16.98 -12.46 -1.79
CA LYS A 214 18.36 -11.99 -1.62
C LYS A 214 18.63 -11.52 -0.17
N ILE A 215 17.68 -10.82 0.46
CA ILE A 215 17.79 -10.44 1.87
C ILE A 215 17.88 -11.69 2.74
N LEU A 216 17.00 -12.67 2.54
CA LEU A 216 16.98 -13.91 3.30
C LEU A 216 18.30 -14.69 3.15
N ALA A 217 18.88 -14.74 1.95
CA ALA A 217 20.15 -15.41 1.67
C ALA A 217 21.35 -14.82 2.43
N ARG A 218 21.24 -13.60 2.96
CA ARG A 218 22.29 -12.96 3.79
C ARG A 218 22.19 -13.32 5.28
N ARG A 219 21.29 -14.21 5.66
CA ARG A 219 21.22 -14.68 7.03
C ARG A 219 22.58 -15.23 7.46
N LYS A 220 23.14 -14.69 8.56
CA LYS A 220 24.31 -15.26 9.23
C LYS A 220 23.90 -16.53 9.98
N ASN A 221 24.77 -17.53 10.01
CA ASN A 221 24.48 -18.82 10.64
C ASN A 221 23.90 -18.67 12.05
N GLY A 222 22.71 -19.24 12.28
CA GLY A 222 22.03 -19.23 13.56
C GLY A 222 21.38 -17.90 13.97
N SER A 223 21.54 -16.82 13.21
CA SER A 223 20.92 -15.55 13.57
C SER A 223 19.40 -15.62 13.42
N PRO A 224 18.62 -15.15 14.42
CA PRO A 224 17.17 -15.01 14.32
C PRO A 224 16.74 -13.75 13.54
N THR A 225 17.68 -12.83 13.27
CA THR A 225 17.43 -11.58 12.55
C THR A 225 18.46 -11.36 11.45
N ILE A 226 18.08 -10.55 10.46
CA ILE A 226 18.94 -10.05 9.39
C ILE A 226 18.96 -8.53 9.50
N ASN A 227 20.12 -7.97 9.86
CA ASN A 227 20.33 -6.54 9.87
C ASN A 227 20.55 -6.07 8.43
N VAL A 228 19.79 -5.06 8.02
CA VAL A 228 19.87 -4.50 6.67
C VAL A 228 20.56 -3.12 6.61
N ASN A 229 21.07 -2.63 7.74
CA ASN A 229 21.87 -1.40 7.74
C ASN A 229 23.11 -1.52 6.84
N ASP A 230 23.74 -2.70 6.83
CA ASP A 230 24.92 -2.97 6.01
C ASP A 230 24.65 -2.96 4.50
N PHE A 231 23.38 -3.14 4.10
CA PHE A 231 22.96 -3.00 2.70
C PHE A 231 23.07 -1.56 2.18
N PHE A 232 23.06 -0.58 3.09
CA PHE A 232 23.01 0.84 2.78
C PHE A 232 24.31 1.55 3.11
N ASN A 233 25.23 0.90 3.87
CA ASN A 233 26.46 1.52 4.37
C ASN A 233 27.66 1.28 3.46
N GLU A 234 27.65 0.27 2.58
CA GLU A 234 28.83 -0.08 1.78
C GLU A 234 29.12 0.91 0.63
N ASP A 235 28.15 1.75 0.20
CA ASP A 235 28.36 2.68 -0.91
C ASP A 235 27.75 4.08 -0.70
N GLY A 236 27.23 4.43 0.49
CA GLY A 236 26.63 5.77 0.74
C GLY A 236 25.49 6.16 -0.20
N GLY A 237 25.01 5.26 -1.03
CA GLY A 237 23.97 5.43 -2.01
C GLY A 237 23.05 4.22 -2.09
N VAL A 238 21.79 4.49 -2.37
CA VAL A 238 20.79 3.48 -2.72
C VAL A 238 21.33 2.64 -3.87
N LYS A 239 21.64 1.35 -3.68
CA LYS A 239 21.97 0.48 -4.80
C LYS A 239 20.75 0.39 -5.71
N GLU A 240 20.96 0.82 -6.95
CA GLU A 240 19.98 0.71 -8.01
C GLU A 240 19.67 -0.77 -8.25
N SER A 241 18.43 -1.17 -8.11
CA SER A 241 17.95 -2.45 -8.66
C SER A 241 17.36 -2.17 -10.03
N GLU A 242 17.72 -2.97 -11.02
CA GLU A 242 17.05 -2.92 -12.33
C GLU A 242 15.61 -3.43 -12.18
N ASP A 243 14.66 -2.66 -12.69
CA ASP A 243 13.28 -3.12 -12.84
C ASP A 243 13.18 -4.21 -13.93
N SER A 244 11.98 -4.76 -14.10
CA SER A 244 11.73 -5.79 -15.13
C SER A 244 11.92 -5.32 -16.58
N LEU A 245 12.25 -4.03 -16.78
CA LEU A 245 12.51 -3.38 -18.06
C LEU A 245 13.98 -2.95 -18.20
N GLY A 246 14.84 -3.27 -17.21
CA GLY A 246 16.26 -2.90 -17.21
C GLY A 246 16.55 -1.47 -16.74
N ASN A 247 15.56 -0.78 -16.11
CA ASN A 247 15.77 0.54 -15.56
C ASN A 247 16.23 0.45 -14.10
N ASN A 248 17.17 1.33 -13.72
CA ASN A 248 17.65 1.42 -12.36
C ASN A 248 16.59 2.04 -11.43
N VAL A 249 16.04 1.25 -10.51
CA VAL A 249 15.06 1.70 -9.51
C VAL A 249 15.77 1.92 -8.18
N LYS A 250 15.65 3.15 -7.64
CA LYS A 250 16.15 3.48 -6.30
C LYS A 250 15.13 3.05 -5.27
N VAL A 251 15.38 1.95 -4.59
CA VAL A 251 14.56 1.50 -3.45
C VAL A 251 15.04 2.26 -2.22
N LYS A 252 14.25 3.24 -1.77
CA LYS A 252 14.42 3.88 -0.46
C LYS A 252 13.64 3.04 0.55
N ILE A 253 14.34 2.35 1.44
CA ILE A 253 13.75 1.67 2.60
C ILE A 253 13.78 2.62 3.79
#